data_b627c9dd538adc2acad1b9fc7a4fe158
#
_entry.id   b627c9dd538adc2acad1b9fc7a4fe158
#
_cell.length_a   1.000
_cell.length_b   1.000
_cell.length_c   1.000
_cell.angle_alpha   90.00
_cell.angle_beta   90.00
_cell.angle_gamma   90.00
#
_symmetry.space_group_name_H-M   'P 1'
#
loop_
_entity.id
_entity.type
_entity.pdbx_description
1 polymer ?
#
loop_
_entity_poly.entity_id
_entity_poly.type
_entity_poly.pdbx_seq_one_letter_code
_entity_poly.pdbx_strand_id
1 'polypeptide(L)'
;MITPPPLRDDCFALPAGVDWMPVETALALLKEKLTCRVASTELPLQQAVGRFLSSDLYAQRNSPPHANSAVDGYGFDGTLSDQSAPLVLPLIKGRAAAGQPYQGSVPKGSAIQILTGAALPKGVDTIVLQEDVATDGQEVAFHGPLRQGKNTRLMGEDIQAGQCVLSKGRKVTVADLGLLASVGIADVPVCESLCVGVLSTGDELIEASQSADFGQIYDANRPMLLELLRRLGYAAVDLGKAPDDPKKLRAQLDNAASKCDVILTSGGASAGAEDYMSALLNSTG
;
A
#
# COMPACT_ATOMS: atom_id res chain seq x y z
N MET A 1 -50.43 26.16 -34.29
CA MET A 1 -50.52 24.72 -33.96
C MET A 1 -49.17 24.27 -33.50
N ILE A 2 -49.06 23.62 -32.36
CA ILE A 2 -47.81 23.04 -31.86
C ILE A 2 -47.65 21.69 -32.58
N THR A 3 -46.55 21.51 -33.30
CA THR A 3 -46.23 20.25 -33.99
C THR A 3 -45.42 19.39 -33.00
N PRO A 4 -45.96 18.22 -32.59
CA PRO A 4 -45.22 17.36 -31.67
C PRO A 4 -43.97 16.77 -32.38
N PRO A 5 -42.82 16.60 -31.68
CA PRO A 5 -41.67 15.90 -32.24
C PRO A 5 -41.98 14.40 -32.38
N PRO A 6 -41.26 13.68 -33.28
CA PRO A 6 -41.43 12.24 -33.39
C PRO A 6 -40.99 11.57 -32.09
N LEU A 7 -41.73 10.51 -31.71
CA LEU A 7 -41.38 9.68 -30.58
C LEU A 7 -40.02 9.00 -30.86
N ARG A 8 -39.02 9.22 -30.02
CA ARG A 8 -37.71 8.57 -30.13
C ARG A 8 -37.67 7.24 -29.39
N ASP A 9 -38.60 7.05 -28.43
CA ASP A 9 -38.68 5.86 -27.54
C ASP A 9 -37.35 5.43 -26.94
N ASP A 10 -36.50 6.44 -26.66
CA ASP A 10 -35.14 6.30 -26.14
C ASP A 10 -35.02 7.14 -24.85
N CYS A 11 -35.15 6.48 -23.72
CA CYS A 11 -35.02 7.10 -22.42
C CYS A 11 -33.59 7.55 -22.07
N PHE A 12 -32.59 7.17 -22.88
CA PHE A 12 -31.21 7.61 -22.78
C PHE A 12 -30.88 8.75 -23.76
N ALA A 13 -31.83 9.20 -24.56
CA ALA A 13 -31.63 10.35 -25.43
C ALA A 13 -31.42 11.61 -24.60
N LEU A 14 -30.23 12.19 -24.76
CA LEU A 14 -29.90 13.46 -24.11
C LEU A 14 -30.68 14.62 -24.74
N PRO A 15 -30.94 15.68 -23.98
CA PRO A 15 -31.40 16.95 -24.53
C PRO A 15 -30.43 17.44 -25.61
N ALA A 16 -30.97 18.25 -26.56
CA ALA A 16 -30.12 18.80 -27.61
C ALA A 16 -28.98 19.65 -27.03
N GLY A 17 -27.75 19.35 -27.45
CA GLY A 17 -26.54 20.05 -26.98
C GLY A 17 -25.86 19.44 -25.76
N VAL A 18 -26.31 18.28 -25.29
CA VAL A 18 -25.65 17.52 -24.22
C VAL A 18 -25.08 16.24 -24.81
N ASP A 19 -23.78 16.03 -24.67
CA ASP A 19 -23.07 14.82 -25.11
C ASP A 19 -22.66 13.96 -23.90
N TRP A 20 -22.76 12.64 -24.04
CA TRP A 20 -22.21 11.70 -23.06
C TRP A 20 -20.69 11.72 -23.08
N MET A 21 -20.09 11.94 -21.91
CA MET A 21 -18.67 11.78 -21.76
C MET A 21 -18.34 10.29 -21.55
N PRO A 22 -17.49 9.66 -22.38
CA PRO A 22 -17.03 8.29 -22.15
C PRO A 22 -16.31 8.17 -20.78
N VAL A 23 -16.48 7.04 -20.10
CA VAL A 23 -15.92 6.79 -18.77
C VAL A 23 -14.40 6.96 -18.75
N GLU A 24 -13.69 6.46 -19.78
CA GLU A 24 -12.25 6.60 -19.91
C GLU A 24 -11.81 8.07 -19.99
N THR A 25 -12.57 8.89 -20.71
CA THR A 25 -12.32 10.35 -20.82
C THR A 25 -12.53 11.04 -19.48
N ALA A 26 -13.63 10.70 -18.77
CA ALA A 26 -13.91 11.25 -17.46
C ALA A 26 -12.82 10.87 -16.44
N LEU A 27 -12.37 9.62 -16.43
CA LEU A 27 -11.28 9.15 -15.57
C LEU A 27 -9.94 9.83 -15.90
N ALA A 28 -9.66 10.07 -17.18
CA ALA A 28 -8.46 10.80 -17.58
C ALA A 28 -8.49 12.25 -17.10
N LEU A 29 -9.62 12.94 -17.24
CA LEU A 29 -9.82 14.30 -16.73
C LEU A 29 -9.68 14.38 -15.21
N LEU A 30 -10.26 13.41 -14.48
CA LEU A 30 -10.10 13.34 -13.02
C LEU A 30 -8.63 13.16 -12.62
N LYS A 31 -7.89 12.28 -13.30
CA LYS A 31 -6.46 12.09 -13.03
C LYS A 31 -5.62 13.34 -13.31
N GLU A 32 -5.98 14.11 -14.32
CA GLU A 32 -5.29 15.34 -14.70
C GLU A 32 -5.59 16.49 -13.71
N LYS A 33 -6.85 16.65 -13.33
CA LYS A 33 -7.32 17.81 -12.57
C LYS A 33 -7.30 17.64 -11.06
N LEU A 34 -7.39 16.38 -10.56
CA LEU A 34 -7.39 16.14 -9.13
C LEU A 34 -5.98 16.27 -8.54
N THR A 35 -5.88 17.09 -7.50
CA THR A 35 -4.69 17.21 -6.67
C THR A 35 -4.96 16.67 -5.27
N CYS A 36 -3.92 16.27 -4.55
CA CYS A 36 -4.07 15.88 -3.14
C CYS A 36 -4.56 17.09 -2.32
N ARG A 37 -5.68 16.91 -1.64
CA ARG A 37 -6.34 17.98 -0.85
C ARG A 37 -6.08 17.87 0.64
N VAL A 38 -5.51 16.77 1.11
CA VAL A 38 -5.26 16.52 2.52
C VAL A 38 -3.80 16.74 2.87
N ALA A 39 -3.54 17.07 4.12
CA ALA A 39 -2.19 17.25 4.64
C ALA A 39 -1.47 15.89 4.74
N SER A 40 -0.16 15.94 4.87
CA SER A 40 0.69 14.80 5.20
C SER A 40 0.89 14.75 6.71
N THR A 41 0.82 13.55 7.28
CA THR A 41 1.16 13.28 8.68
C THR A 41 2.06 12.07 8.77
N GLU A 42 2.89 11.99 9.81
CA GLU A 42 3.67 10.79 10.10
C GLU A 42 2.93 9.91 11.09
N LEU A 43 2.87 8.62 10.80
CA LEU A 43 2.30 7.61 11.68
C LEU A 43 3.32 6.52 11.98
N PRO A 44 3.32 6.00 13.22
CA PRO A 44 4.02 4.75 13.50
C PRO A 44 3.61 3.66 12.50
N LEU A 45 4.59 2.85 12.08
CA LEU A 45 4.41 1.82 11.06
C LEU A 45 3.15 0.97 11.25
N GLN A 46 2.85 0.57 12.50
CA GLN A 46 1.71 -0.26 12.86
C GLN A 46 0.35 0.41 12.59
N GLN A 47 0.31 1.75 12.50
CA GLN A 47 -0.90 2.54 12.24
C GLN A 47 -1.05 2.95 10.78
N ALA A 48 -0.06 2.63 9.94
CA ALA A 48 -0.04 3.04 8.53
C ALA A 48 -0.90 2.17 7.60
N VAL A 49 -1.31 0.95 8.03
CA VAL A 49 -2.11 0.05 7.20
C VAL A 49 -3.43 0.69 6.77
N GLY A 50 -3.72 0.62 5.48
CA GLY A 50 -4.93 1.21 4.89
C GLY A 50 -4.80 2.69 4.55
N ARG A 51 -3.71 3.37 4.97
CA ARG A 51 -3.41 4.77 4.63
C ARG A 51 -2.68 4.85 3.29
N PHE A 52 -2.70 6.01 2.66
CA PHE A 52 -1.99 6.28 1.41
C PHE A 52 -0.69 7.03 1.70
N LEU A 53 0.42 6.60 1.08
CA LEU A 53 1.70 7.26 1.22
C LEU A 53 1.67 8.67 0.64
N SER A 54 2.15 9.64 1.39
CA SER A 54 2.27 11.04 0.96
C SER A 54 3.59 11.34 0.24
N SER A 55 4.60 10.45 0.37
CA SER A 55 5.90 10.52 -0.33
C SER A 55 6.45 9.13 -0.60
N ASP A 56 7.48 9.06 -1.46
CA ASP A 56 8.24 7.83 -1.67
C ASP A 56 9.00 7.44 -0.41
N LEU A 57 9.12 6.12 -0.17
CA LEU A 57 9.87 5.56 0.93
C LEU A 57 11.13 4.87 0.42
N TYR A 58 12.25 5.15 1.09
CA TYR A 58 13.55 4.62 0.74
C TYR A 58 14.12 3.77 1.87
N ALA A 59 14.71 2.63 1.53
CA ALA A 59 15.33 1.74 2.51
C ALA A 59 16.41 2.46 3.30
N GLN A 60 16.36 2.40 4.63
CA GLN A 60 17.33 3.03 5.53
C GLN A 60 18.56 2.15 5.72
N ARG A 61 18.44 0.85 5.42
CA ARG A 61 19.53 -0.14 5.52
C ARG A 61 19.39 -1.22 4.46
N ASN A 62 20.49 -1.92 4.22
CA ASN A 62 20.47 -3.11 3.36
C ASN A 62 19.65 -4.25 3.98
N SER A 63 19.06 -5.09 3.14
CA SER A 63 18.48 -6.38 3.50
C SER A 63 19.10 -7.47 2.59
N PRO A 64 19.86 -8.45 3.14
CA PRO A 64 20.42 -8.50 4.49
C PRO A 64 21.41 -7.35 4.78
N PRO A 65 21.61 -6.97 6.09
CA PRO A 65 22.45 -5.84 6.44
C PRO A 65 23.96 -6.09 6.26
N HIS A 66 24.37 -7.34 6.18
CA HIS A 66 25.72 -7.81 5.90
C HIS A 66 25.65 -9.18 5.23
N ALA A 67 26.73 -9.61 4.59
CA ALA A 67 26.82 -10.97 4.05
C ALA A 67 26.64 -11.98 5.18
N ASN A 68 25.81 -13.01 4.95
CA ASN A 68 25.45 -13.98 5.98
C ASN A 68 25.33 -15.40 5.41
N SER A 69 25.28 -16.39 6.32
CA SER A 69 24.99 -17.78 5.97
C SER A 69 23.55 -17.98 5.59
N ALA A 70 23.32 -18.67 4.47
CA ALA A 70 21.98 -19.13 4.05
C ALA A 70 21.56 -20.45 4.72
N VAL A 71 22.51 -21.16 5.34
CA VAL A 71 22.34 -22.53 5.85
C VAL A 71 23.12 -22.73 7.16
N ASP A 72 22.84 -23.81 7.86
CA ASP A 72 23.72 -24.34 8.94
C ASP A 72 24.83 -25.16 8.32
N GLY A 73 26.06 -24.95 8.79
CA GLY A 73 27.22 -25.65 8.22
C GLY A 73 28.55 -25.18 8.75
N TYR A 74 29.57 -25.28 7.90
CA TYR A 74 30.95 -24.89 8.20
C TYR A 74 31.45 -23.91 7.15
N GLY A 75 31.87 -22.74 7.62
CA GLY A 75 32.37 -21.66 6.78
C GLY A 75 33.90 -21.69 6.64
N PHE A 76 34.41 -21.44 5.42
CA PHE A 76 35.82 -21.48 5.09
C PHE A 76 36.12 -20.57 3.90
N ASP A 77 37.41 -20.44 3.53
CA ASP A 77 37.86 -19.78 2.31
C ASP A 77 37.60 -20.68 1.08
N GLY A 78 36.65 -20.32 0.24
CA GLY A 78 36.18 -21.10 -0.91
C GLY A 78 37.24 -21.38 -1.96
N THR A 79 38.33 -20.60 -1.99
CA THR A 79 39.48 -20.87 -2.89
C THR A 79 40.16 -22.21 -2.62
N LEU A 80 39.91 -22.84 -1.48
CA LEU A 80 40.43 -24.14 -1.09
C LEU A 80 39.68 -25.32 -1.72
N SER A 81 38.47 -25.12 -2.18
CA SER A 81 37.53 -26.17 -2.63
C SER A 81 37.49 -26.36 -4.16
N ASP A 82 38.58 -26.00 -4.86
CA ASP A 82 38.60 -26.06 -6.32
C ASP A 82 38.89 -27.47 -6.87
N GLN A 83 39.15 -28.45 -5.99
CA GLN A 83 39.50 -29.80 -6.35
C GLN A 83 38.42 -30.83 -5.97
N SER A 84 38.30 -31.89 -6.78
CA SER A 84 37.38 -33.00 -6.51
C SER A 84 37.83 -33.93 -5.38
N ALA A 85 39.03 -33.71 -4.83
CA ALA A 85 39.55 -34.49 -3.70
C ALA A 85 38.81 -34.10 -2.39
N PRO A 86 38.71 -35.02 -1.43
CA PRO A 86 38.22 -34.70 -0.10
C PRO A 86 39.09 -33.59 0.52
N LEU A 87 38.41 -32.58 1.09
CA LEU A 87 39.06 -31.48 1.83
C LEU A 87 38.90 -31.73 3.32
N VAL A 88 39.97 -31.68 4.07
CA VAL A 88 39.98 -31.77 5.55
C VAL A 88 40.53 -30.47 6.09
N LEU A 89 39.73 -29.79 6.93
CA LEU A 89 40.12 -28.49 7.50
C LEU A 89 40.01 -28.55 9.03
N PRO A 90 41.06 -28.06 9.75
CA PRO A 90 41.00 -27.89 11.20
C PRO A 90 39.87 -26.91 11.57
N LEU A 91 39.13 -27.28 12.60
CA LEU A 91 38.00 -26.50 13.09
C LEU A 91 38.49 -25.55 14.19
N ILE A 92 38.30 -24.24 13.98
CA ILE A 92 38.62 -23.26 15.00
C ILE A 92 37.55 -23.26 16.12
N LYS A 93 37.98 -22.95 17.34
CA LYS A 93 37.07 -22.87 18.48
C LYS A 93 36.08 -21.72 18.36
N GLY A 94 34.82 -21.98 18.68
CA GLY A 94 33.72 -21.03 18.61
C GLY A 94 32.82 -21.28 17.42
N ARG A 95 31.81 -20.43 17.30
CA ARG A 95 30.84 -20.48 16.19
C ARG A 95 30.35 -19.09 15.86
N ALA A 96 29.83 -18.88 14.66
CA ALA A 96 29.03 -17.72 14.30
C ALA A 96 27.54 -18.08 14.31
N ALA A 97 26.70 -17.26 14.93
CA ALA A 97 25.26 -17.42 14.95
C ALA A 97 24.55 -16.09 14.69
N ALA A 98 23.29 -16.13 14.27
CA ALA A 98 22.46 -14.93 14.09
C ALA A 98 22.41 -14.13 15.42
N GLY A 99 22.71 -12.83 15.35
CA GLY A 99 22.81 -11.96 16.53
C GLY A 99 24.05 -12.18 17.39
N GLN A 100 24.89 -13.18 17.10
CA GLN A 100 26.13 -13.50 17.80
C GLN A 100 27.28 -13.69 16.79
N PRO A 101 27.79 -12.60 16.20
CA PRO A 101 28.84 -12.68 15.19
C PRO A 101 30.14 -13.15 15.84
N TYR A 102 30.91 -13.96 15.11
CA TYR A 102 32.25 -14.35 15.54
C TYR A 102 33.20 -13.15 15.49
N GLN A 103 33.86 -12.83 16.60
CA GLN A 103 34.67 -11.62 16.75
C GLN A 103 36.11 -11.74 16.18
N GLY A 104 36.47 -12.90 15.68
CA GLY A 104 37.81 -13.17 15.15
C GLY A 104 37.83 -13.22 13.61
N SER A 105 38.97 -13.67 13.09
CA SER A 105 39.14 -14.09 11.71
C SER A 105 39.39 -15.59 11.62
N VAL A 106 38.87 -16.20 10.57
CA VAL A 106 39.11 -17.60 10.25
C VAL A 106 40.38 -17.65 9.39
N PRO A 107 41.47 -18.29 9.87
CA PRO A 107 42.69 -18.42 9.08
C PRO A 107 42.42 -19.21 7.80
N LYS A 108 43.15 -18.88 6.73
CA LYS A 108 43.12 -19.67 5.51
C LYS A 108 43.54 -21.11 5.81
N GLY A 109 42.82 -22.07 5.32
CA GLY A 109 43.05 -23.49 5.60
C GLY A 109 42.40 -24.01 6.87
N SER A 110 41.47 -23.20 7.46
CA SER A 110 40.67 -23.59 8.62
C SER A 110 39.18 -23.38 8.33
N ALA A 111 38.30 -24.00 9.12
CA ALA A 111 36.89 -23.82 9.07
C ALA A 111 36.30 -23.38 10.44
N ILE A 112 35.11 -22.82 10.42
CA ILE A 112 34.34 -22.46 11.63
C ILE A 112 32.92 -22.96 11.48
N GLN A 113 32.31 -23.42 12.57
CA GLN A 113 30.89 -23.69 12.60
C GLN A 113 30.10 -22.39 12.43
N ILE A 114 29.13 -22.38 11.50
CA ILE A 114 28.29 -21.23 11.21
C ILE A 114 26.84 -21.66 11.09
N LEU A 115 25.95 -20.88 11.68
CA LEU A 115 24.51 -21.15 11.65
C LEU A 115 23.79 -20.16 10.70
N THR A 116 22.64 -20.56 10.21
CA THR A 116 21.78 -19.77 9.32
C THR A 116 21.57 -18.35 9.85
N GLY A 117 21.70 -17.37 8.98
CA GLY A 117 21.55 -15.94 9.31
C GLY A 117 22.76 -15.31 10.02
N ALA A 118 23.78 -16.09 10.36
CA ALA A 118 25.01 -15.56 10.96
C ALA A 118 25.80 -14.71 9.98
N ALA A 119 26.30 -13.56 10.44
CA ALA A 119 27.24 -12.76 9.68
C ALA A 119 28.49 -13.58 9.34
N LEU A 120 28.97 -13.50 8.09
CA LEU A 120 30.19 -14.19 7.68
C LEU A 120 31.39 -13.63 8.44
N PRO A 121 32.12 -14.47 9.16
CA PRO A 121 33.41 -14.07 9.76
C PRO A 121 34.42 -13.66 8.70
N LYS A 122 35.36 -12.81 9.08
CA LYS A 122 36.47 -12.45 8.20
C LYS A 122 37.26 -13.71 7.83
N GLY A 123 37.52 -13.92 6.53
CA GLY A 123 38.20 -15.09 5.98
C GLY A 123 37.24 -16.24 5.59
N VAL A 124 35.95 -16.03 5.70
CA VAL A 124 34.88 -16.96 5.27
C VAL A 124 34.11 -16.32 4.13
N ASP A 125 34.00 -17.04 3.01
CA ASP A 125 33.18 -16.66 1.86
C ASP A 125 32.34 -17.81 1.28
N THR A 126 32.52 -19.03 1.80
CA THR A 126 31.86 -20.25 1.31
C THR A 126 31.49 -21.13 2.49
N ILE A 127 30.36 -21.81 2.38
CA ILE A 127 29.82 -22.66 3.44
C ILE A 127 29.48 -24.03 2.85
N VAL A 128 29.96 -25.09 3.51
CA VAL A 128 29.51 -26.46 3.28
C VAL A 128 28.36 -26.77 4.26
N LEU A 129 27.31 -27.43 3.80
CA LEU A 129 26.18 -27.88 4.63
C LEU A 129 26.66 -28.81 5.74
N GLN A 130 26.07 -28.73 6.92
CA GLN A 130 26.40 -29.63 8.01
C GLN A 130 26.05 -31.10 7.71
N GLU A 131 25.10 -31.36 6.82
CA GLU A 131 24.68 -32.67 6.37
C GLU A 131 25.69 -33.33 5.39
N ASP A 132 26.53 -32.51 4.76
CA ASP A 132 27.53 -32.94 3.75
C ASP A 132 28.91 -33.13 4.33
N VAL A 133 29.07 -33.08 5.65
CA VAL A 133 30.39 -33.19 6.31
C VAL A 133 30.49 -34.34 7.30
N ALA A 134 31.68 -34.82 7.50
CA ALA A 134 32.07 -35.62 8.67
C ALA A 134 32.96 -34.76 9.57
N THR A 135 32.76 -34.84 10.90
CA THR A 135 33.57 -34.10 11.89
C THR A 135 33.75 -34.89 13.16
N ASP A 136 34.90 -34.75 13.78
CA ASP A 136 35.22 -35.25 15.13
C ASP A 136 35.25 -34.12 16.18
N GLY A 137 34.87 -32.88 15.77
CA GLY A 137 34.88 -31.68 16.62
C GLY A 137 36.24 -30.95 16.62
N GLN A 138 37.28 -31.49 15.99
CA GLN A 138 38.58 -30.84 15.81
C GLN A 138 38.83 -30.53 14.32
N GLU A 139 38.33 -31.37 13.45
CA GLU A 139 38.40 -31.20 12.01
C GLU A 139 37.04 -31.40 11.36
N VAL A 140 36.90 -30.89 10.16
CA VAL A 140 35.75 -31.10 9.28
C VAL A 140 36.23 -31.58 7.92
N ALA A 141 35.60 -32.66 7.43
CA ALA A 141 35.93 -33.27 6.14
C ALA A 141 34.71 -33.31 5.23
N PHE A 142 34.89 -32.95 3.97
CA PHE A 142 33.84 -32.94 2.94
C PHE A 142 34.38 -33.13 1.54
N HIS A 143 33.54 -33.47 0.60
CA HIS A 143 33.88 -33.57 -0.81
C HIS A 143 33.62 -32.23 -1.55
N GLY A 144 34.62 -31.82 -2.36
CA GLY A 144 34.49 -30.72 -3.30
C GLY A 144 34.11 -31.22 -4.72
N PRO A 145 34.09 -30.32 -5.72
CA PRO A 145 34.28 -28.88 -5.58
C PRO A 145 33.04 -28.14 -5.08
N LEU A 146 33.24 -27.09 -4.31
CA LEU A 146 32.21 -26.12 -3.97
C LEU A 146 32.53 -24.78 -4.62
N ARG A 147 31.57 -24.23 -5.35
CA ARG A 147 31.75 -22.89 -5.94
C ARG A 147 31.93 -21.86 -4.82
N GLN A 148 32.95 -21.00 -4.95
CA GLN A 148 33.15 -19.85 -4.06
C GLN A 148 31.87 -19.02 -3.94
N GLY A 149 31.49 -18.61 -2.74
CA GLY A 149 30.26 -17.93 -2.42
C GLY A 149 29.05 -18.84 -2.21
N LYS A 150 29.21 -20.19 -2.34
CA LYS A 150 28.08 -21.12 -2.15
C LYS A 150 27.51 -21.04 -0.74
N ASN A 151 26.18 -21.12 -0.62
CA ASN A 151 25.40 -21.11 0.61
C ASN A 151 25.58 -19.82 1.45
N THR A 152 25.99 -18.73 0.80
CA THR A 152 26.04 -17.40 1.41
C THR A 152 25.05 -16.47 0.73
N ARG A 153 24.64 -15.44 1.44
CA ARG A 153 23.84 -14.33 0.91
C ARG A 153 24.67 -13.04 0.96
N LEU A 154 24.58 -12.24 -0.07
CA LEU A 154 25.29 -10.98 -0.14
C LEU A 154 24.59 -9.88 0.67
N MET A 155 25.35 -8.91 1.16
CA MET A 155 24.80 -7.69 1.74
C MET A 155 23.94 -6.96 0.70
N GLY A 156 22.70 -6.61 1.05
CA GLY A 156 21.77 -5.91 0.17
C GLY A 156 21.27 -6.74 -1.01
N GLU A 157 21.33 -8.08 -0.91
CA GLU A 157 20.88 -8.99 -1.97
C GLU A 157 19.38 -8.81 -2.29
N ASP A 158 18.55 -8.58 -1.28
CA ASP A 158 17.13 -8.34 -1.46
C ASP A 158 16.83 -6.84 -1.72
N ILE A 159 17.40 -5.95 -0.87
CA ILE A 159 17.17 -4.51 -0.92
C ILE A 159 18.43 -3.77 -0.51
N GLN A 160 18.79 -2.76 -1.29
CA GLN A 160 19.93 -1.89 -0.99
C GLN A 160 19.47 -0.63 -0.24
N ALA A 161 20.28 -0.14 0.68
CA ALA A 161 20.06 1.14 1.33
C ALA A 161 19.94 2.26 0.29
N GLY A 162 18.93 3.15 0.45
CA GLY A 162 18.62 4.20 -0.51
C GLY A 162 17.75 3.76 -1.69
N GLN A 163 17.43 2.48 -1.84
CA GLN A 163 16.49 2.00 -2.85
C GLN A 163 15.06 2.43 -2.48
N CYS A 164 14.29 2.93 -3.45
CA CYS A 164 12.86 3.18 -3.26
C CYS A 164 12.14 1.84 -3.09
N VAL A 165 11.48 1.66 -1.94
CA VAL A 165 10.76 0.43 -1.59
C VAL A 165 9.26 0.53 -1.79
N LEU A 166 8.69 1.72 -1.58
CA LEU A 166 7.28 2.01 -1.87
C LEU A 166 7.14 3.42 -2.41
N SER A 167 6.30 3.61 -3.42
CA SER A 167 6.07 4.91 -4.05
C SER A 167 4.90 5.66 -3.43
N LYS A 168 4.96 6.98 -3.48
CA LYS A 168 3.87 7.91 -3.16
C LYS A 168 2.55 7.48 -3.79
N GLY A 169 1.45 7.65 -3.06
CA GLY A 169 0.09 7.33 -3.51
C GLY A 169 -0.27 5.85 -3.37
N ARG A 170 0.67 4.98 -2.97
CA ARG A 170 0.39 3.58 -2.67
C ARG A 170 -0.38 3.45 -1.36
N LYS A 171 -1.44 2.62 -1.35
CA LYS A 171 -2.12 2.22 -0.11
C LYS A 171 -1.28 1.17 0.60
N VAL A 172 -0.92 1.45 1.85
CA VAL A 172 -0.09 0.56 2.69
C VAL A 172 -0.88 -0.70 3.04
N THR A 173 -0.29 -1.86 2.80
CA THR A 173 -0.84 -3.17 3.11
C THR A 173 -0.14 -3.81 4.32
N VAL A 174 -0.71 -4.90 4.84
CA VAL A 174 -0.07 -5.68 5.92
C VAL A 174 1.30 -6.22 5.50
N ALA A 175 1.46 -6.65 4.23
CA ALA A 175 2.75 -7.12 3.72
C ALA A 175 3.81 -6.01 3.68
N ASP A 176 3.40 -4.78 3.39
CA ASP A 176 4.30 -3.63 3.38
C ASP A 176 4.89 -3.34 4.78
N LEU A 177 4.18 -3.68 5.88
CA LEU A 177 4.74 -3.55 7.23
C LEU A 177 6.00 -4.39 7.42
N GLY A 178 5.96 -5.64 6.96
CA GLY A 178 7.12 -6.53 7.03
C GLY A 178 8.30 -5.99 6.21
N LEU A 179 8.01 -5.53 5.00
CA LEU A 179 9.01 -4.91 4.12
C LEU A 179 9.65 -3.68 4.77
N LEU A 180 8.84 -2.73 5.23
CA LEU A 180 9.31 -1.46 5.81
C LEU A 180 10.11 -1.69 7.09
N ALA A 181 9.64 -2.60 7.97
CA ALA A 181 10.36 -2.99 9.18
C ALA A 181 11.73 -3.61 8.87
N SER A 182 11.82 -4.47 7.83
CA SER A 182 13.07 -5.14 7.47
C SER A 182 14.16 -4.16 7.00
N VAL A 183 13.76 -3.01 6.45
CA VAL A 183 14.67 -1.97 5.97
C VAL A 183 14.83 -0.79 6.93
N GLY A 184 14.29 -0.91 8.17
CA GLY A 184 14.53 0.02 9.27
C GLY A 184 13.58 1.21 9.34
N ILE A 185 12.44 1.19 8.64
CA ILE A 185 11.45 2.28 8.65
C ILE A 185 10.47 2.05 9.81
N ALA A 186 10.46 2.96 10.77
CA ALA A 186 9.59 2.92 11.95
C ALA A 186 8.37 3.84 11.83
N ASP A 187 8.52 4.96 11.12
CA ASP A 187 7.48 5.95 10.91
C ASP A 187 7.25 6.15 9.41
N VAL A 188 5.99 6.36 9.04
CA VAL A 188 5.54 6.37 7.64
C VAL A 188 4.78 7.66 7.36
N PRO A 189 5.24 8.48 6.39
CA PRO A 189 4.52 9.65 5.92
C PRO A 189 3.29 9.24 5.11
N VAL A 190 2.12 9.56 5.62
CA VAL A 190 0.84 9.22 4.99
C VAL A 190 -0.03 10.45 4.79
N CYS A 191 -0.95 10.36 3.82
CA CYS A 191 -2.01 11.33 3.67
C CYS A 191 -3.00 11.23 4.84
N GLU A 192 -3.47 12.36 5.36
CA GLU A 192 -4.60 12.38 6.27
C GLU A 192 -5.85 11.77 5.61
N SER A 193 -6.79 11.28 6.41
CA SER A 193 -8.03 10.70 5.87
C SER A 193 -8.89 11.81 5.27
N LEU A 194 -9.33 11.63 4.02
CA LEU A 194 -10.33 12.49 3.41
C LEU A 194 -11.61 12.50 4.24
N CYS A 195 -12.12 13.71 4.49
CA CYS A 195 -13.44 13.92 5.03
C CYS A 195 -14.44 13.96 3.88
N VAL A 196 -15.34 12.98 3.82
CA VAL A 196 -16.32 12.85 2.75
C VAL A 196 -17.73 13.00 3.31
N GLY A 197 -18.41 14.09 2.93
CA GLY A 197 -19.81 14.33 3.26
C GLY A 197 -20.76 13.60 2.30
N VAL A 198 -21.86 13.06 2.80
CA VAL A 198 -22.93 12.46 1.98
C VAL A 198 -24.21 13.25 2.19
N LEU A 199 -24.75 13.76 1.09
CA LEU A 199 -25.99 14.57 1.05
C LEU A 199 -26.99 13.93 0.10
N SER A 200 -28.21 13.66 0.57
CA SER A 200 -29.32 13.29 -0.29
C SER A 200 -30.16 14.52 -0.67
N THR A 201 -30.70 14.53 -1.89
CA THR A 201 -31.63 15.57 -2.36
C THR A 201 -32.92 14.92 -2.86
N GLY A 202 -34.04 15.55 -2.59
CA GLY A 202 -35.37 15.10 -3.01
C GLY A 202 -36.40 15.25 -1.90
N ASP A 203 -37.48 15.96 -2.15
CA ASP A 203 -38.57 16.18 -1.16
C ASP A 203 -39.30 14.88 -0.82
N GLU A 204 -39.26 13.89 -1.76
CA GLU A 204 -39.85 12.56 -1.60
C GLU A 204 -39.11 11.67 -0.59
N LEU A 205 -37.85 11.97 -0.27
CA LEU A 205 -37.01 11.10 0.58
C LEU A 205 -37.41 11.25 2.07
N ILE A 206 -37.49 10.11 2.76
CA ILE A 206 -37.64 10.05 4.21
C ILE A 206 -36.67 9.04 4.84
N GLU A 207 -36.46 9.18 6.13
CA GLU A 207 -35.66 8.22 6.90
C GLU A 207 -36.38 6.88 7.07
N ALA A 208 -35.62 5.77 7.05
CA ALA A 208 -36.18 4.42 7.23
C ALA A 208 -36.89 4.21 8.58
N SER A 209 -36.66 5.08 9.57
CA SER A 209 -37.34 5.07 10.88
C SER A 209 -38.68 5.76 10.89
N GLN A 210 -39.06 6.46 9.81
CA GLN A 210 -40.31 7.22 9.69
C GLN A 210 -41.37 6.43 8.91
N SER A 211 -42.66 6.75 9.11
CA SER A 211 -43.72 6.21 8.28
C SER A 211 -43.78 6.99 6.97
N ALA A 212 -43.79 6.27 5.84
CA ALA A 212 -43.95 6.90 4.53
C ALA A 212 -45.39 7.29 4.24
N ASP A 213 -45.57 8.54 3.84
CA ASP A 213 -46.84 8.99 3.26
C ASP A 213 -46.89 8.65 1.76
N PHE A 214 -48.09 8.84 1.16
CA PHE A 214 -48.22 8.62 -0.29
C PHE A 214 -47.30 9.54 -1.08
N GLY A 215 -46.48 8.96 -1.97
CA GLY A 215 -45.51 9.68 -2.79
C GLY A 215 -44.14 9.81 -2.16
N GLN A 216 -43.92 9.34 -0.92
CA GLN A 216 -42.61 9.31 -0.27
C GLN A 216 -41.92 7.96 -0.45
N ILE A 217 -40.56 7.99 -0.50
CA ILE A 217 -39.72 6.81 -0.56
C ILE A 217 -38.62 6.89 0.49
N TYR A 218 -38.08 5.75 0.91
CA TYR A 218 -37.01 5.71 1.88
C TYR A 218 -35.66 6.05 1.23
N ASP A 219 -34.86 6.88 1.91
CA ASP A 219 -33.50 7.17 1.53
C ASP A 219 -32.61 5.95 1.77
N ALA A 220 -32.40 5.14 0.74
CA ALA A 220 -31.56 3.95 0.78
C ALA A 220 -30.08 4.25 0.45
N ASN A 221 -29.81 5.30 -0.34
CA ASN A 221 -28.47 5.58 -0.84
C ASN A 221 -27.55 6.18 0.24
N ARG A 222 -28.06 7.10 1.05
CA ARG A 222 -27.24 7.79 2.05
C ARG A 222 -26.64 6.83 3.09
N PRO A 223 -27.39 5.96 3.76
CA PRO A 223 -26.81 5.02 4.73
C PRO A 223 -25.84 4.04 4.06
N MET A 224 -26.12 3.58 2.84
CA MET A 224 -25.24 2.70 2.07
C MET A 224 -23.91 3.41 1.75
N LEU A 225 -23.93 4.64 1.25
CA LEU A 225 -22.75 5.42 0.91
C LEU A 225 -21.90 5.74 2.15
N LEU A 226 -22.53 6.12 3.25
CA LEU A 226 -21.82 6.38 4.52
C LEU A 226 -21.04 5.14 5.00
N GLU A 227 -21.69 3.98 4.97
CA GLU A 227 -21.03 2.74 5.38
C GLU A 227 -19.92 2.32 4.40
N LEU A 228 -20.14 2.49 3.09
CA LEU A 228 -19.11 2.24 2.08
C LEU A 228 -17.86 3.09 2.30
N LEU A 229 -18.04 4.39 2.56
CA LEU A 229 -16.92 5.30 2.84
C LEU A 229 -16.13 4.89 4.08
N ARG A 230 -16.81 4.50 5.17
CA ARG A 230 -16.14 4.00 6.38
C ARG A 230 -15.30 2.74 6.10
N ARG A 231 -15.85 1.79 5.35
CA ARG A 231 -15.12 0.56 4.94
C ARG A 231 -13.92 0.85 4.05
N LEU A 232 -13.98 1.90 3.23
CA LEU A 232 -12.85 2.34 2.41
C LEU A 232 -11.78 3.10 3.21
N GLY A 233 -12.06 3.46 4.49
CA GLY A 233 -11.12 4.15 5.37
C GLY A 233 -11.21 5.67 5.33
N TYR A 234 -12.32 6.22 4.81
CA TYR A 234 -12.58 7.67 4.80
C TYR A 234 -13.33 8.12 6.05
N ALA A 235 -13.16 9.40 6.42
CA ALA A 235 -13.96 10.03 7.45
C ALA A 235 -15.33 10.43 6.83
N ALA A 236 -16.35 9.59 7.04
CA ALA A 236 -17.68 9.80 6.48
C ALA A 236 -18.53 10.70 7.38
N VAL A 237 -19.07 11.77 6.80
CA VAL A 237 -19.95 12.75 7.47
C VAL A 237 -21.34 12.68 6.87
N ASP A 238 -22.35 12.46 7.71
CA ASP A 238 -23.75 12.53 7.31
C ASP A 238 -24.20 13.99 7.24
N LEU A 239 -24.48 14.47 6.03
CA LEU A 239 -24.98 15.84 5.78
C LEU A 239 -26.51 15.89 5.75
N GLY A 240 -27.18 14.73 5.91
CA GLY A 240 -28.63 14.65 5.91
C GLY A 240 -29.27 14.77 4.53
N LYS A 241 -30.45 15.34 4.50
CA LYS A 241 -31.24 15.57 3.29
C LYS A 241 -31.39 17.07 3.02
N ALA A 242 -31.24 17.47 1.77
CA ALA A 242 -31.58 18.81 1.29
C ALA A 242 -32.96 18.80 0.60
N PRO A 243 -33.80 19.80 0.82
CA PRO A 243 -35.05 19.97 0.06
C PRO A 243 -34.73 20.44 -1.37
N ASP A 244 -35.71 20.29 -2.27
CA ASP A 244 -35.68 20.78 -3.65
C ASP A 244 -35.87 22.31 -3.73
N ASP A 245 -35.06 23.04 -2.98
CA ASP A 245 -34.99 24.49 -2.91
C ASP A 245 -33.56 24.95 -3.21
N PRO A 246 -33.31 25.68 -4.33
CA PRO A 246 -31.93 26.06 -4.73
C PRO A 246 -31.20 26.87 -3.67
N LYS A 247 -31.87 27.72 -2.90
CA LYS A 247 -31.22 28.55 -1.86
C LYS A 247 -30.80 27.72 -0.66
N LYS A 248 -31.67 26.79 -0.22
CA LYS A 248 -31.36 25.91 0.91
C LYS A 248 -30.28 24.91 0.53
N LEU A 249 -30.39 24.33 -0.67
CA LEU A 249 -29.37 23.41 -1.20
C LEU A 249 -28.01 24.12 -1.28
N ARG A 250 -27.93 25.35 -1.82
CA ARG A 250 -26.71 26.13 -1.85
C ARG A 250 -26.12 26.34 -0.47
N ALA A 251 -26.94 26.77 0.50
CA ALA A 251 -26.48 27.00 1.86
C ALA A 251 -25.93 25.71 2.53
N GLN A 252 -26.54 24.55 2.27
CA GLN A 252 -26.06 23.28 2.78
C GLN A 252 -24.73 22.87 2.12
N LEU A 253 -24.59 23.07 0.80
CA LEU A 253 -23.33 22.80 0.10
C LEU A 253 -22.20 23.70 0.58
N ASP A 254 -22.44 24.99 0.76
CA ASP A 254 -21.45 25.95 1.27
C ASP A 254 -21.00 25.55 2.70
N ASN A 255 -21.94 25.16 3.57
CA ASN A 255 -21.60 24.66 4.91
C ASN A 255 -20.85 23.30 4.85
N ALA A 256 -21.21 22.40 3.94
CA ALA A 256 -20.53 21.13 3.76
C ALA A 256 -19.11 21.33 3.21
N ALA A 257 -18.91 22.22 2.25
CA ALA A 257 -17.61 22.56 1.67
C ALA A 257 -16.62 23.14 2.69
N SER A 258 -17.13 23.75 3.77
CA SER A 258 -16.28 24.24 4.87
C SER A 258 -15.78 23.14 5.82
N LYS A 259 -16.36 21.92 5.74
CA LYS A 259 -16.12 20.82 6.68
C LYS A 259 -15.59 19.55 6.04
N CYS A 260 -15.85 19.39 4.74
CA CYS A 260 -15.54 18.17 4.01
C CYS A 260 -14.62 18.48 2.81
N ASP A 261 -13.70 17.57 2.53
CA ASP A 261 -12.83 17.64 1.36
C ASP A 261 -13.55 17.25 0.07
N VAL A 262 -14.54 16.36 0.20
CA VAL A 262 -15.38 15.84 -0.89
C VAL A 262 -16.83 15.79 -0.42
N ILE A 263 -17.77 16.12 -1.30
CA ILE A 263 -19.19 15.96 -1.07
C ILE A 263 -19.74 15.00 -2.12
N LEU A 264 -20.36 13.91 -1.68
CA LEU A 264 -21.12 12.99 -2.51
C LEU A 264 -22.60 13.35 -2.39
N THR A 265 -23.25 13.52 -3.52
CA THR A 265 -24.69 13.77 -3.56
C THR A 265 -25.43 12.59 -4.18
N SER A 266 -26.59 12.25 -3.60
CA SER A 266 -27.54 11.29 -4.16
C SER A 266 -28.81 12.05 -4.53
N GLY A 267 -29.17 12.02 -5.81
CA GLY A 267 -30.23 12.85 -6.39
C GLY A 267 -29.66 14.10 -7.06
N GLY A 268 -30.52 14.81 -7.78
CA GLY A 268 -30.21 16.09 -8.40
C GLY A 268 -29.22 16.06 -9.56
N ALA A 269 -28.92 14.92 -10.19
CA ALA A 269 -27.89 14.78 -11.23
C ALA A 269 -28.44 14.60 -12.67
N SER A 270 -29.75 14.69 -12.85
CA SER A 270 -30.44 14.57 -14.14
C SER A 270 -30.62 15.94 -14.83
N ALA A 271 -31.20 15.97 -16.03
CA ALA A 271 -31.55 17.18 -16.75
C ALA A 271 -33.04 17.63 -16.50
N GLY A 272 -33.64 17.17 -15.41
CA GLY A 272 -35.01 17.51 -15.04
C GLY A 272 -35.17 18.96 -14.58
N ALA A 273 -36.40 19.48 -14.62
CA ALA A 273 -36.68 20.85 -14.26
C ALA A 273 -36.45 21.19 -12.77
N GLU A 274 -36.39 20.17 -11.91
CA GLU A 274 -36.12 20.27 -10.47
C GLU A 274 -34.71 19.82 -10.09
N ASP A 275 -33.82 19.71 -11.07
CA ASP A 275 -32.48 19.22 -10.89
C ASP A 275 -31.50 20.37 -10.58
N TYR A 276 -31.62 20.91 -9.40
CA TYR A 276 -30.91 22.12 -8.98
C TYR A 276 -29.40 21.88 -8.75
N MET A 277 -28.97 20.62 -8.52
CA MET A 277 -27.57 20.33 -8.25
C MET A 277 -26.69 20.65 -9.47
N SER A 278 -27.06 20.14 -10.65
CA SER A 278 -26.33 20.41 -11.89
C SER A 278 -26.31 21.90 -12.22
N ALA A 279 -27.42 22.60 -12.01
CA ALA A 279 -27.50 24.04 -12.25
C ALA A 279 -26.60 24.84 -11.31
N LEU A 280 -26.56 24.50 -10.02
CA LEU A 280 -25.71 25.13 -9.03
C LEU A 280 -24.21 24.91 -9.31
N LEU A 281 -23.81 23.68 -9.64
CA LEU A 281 -22.41 23.38 -9.97
C LEU A 281 -21.95 24.13 -11.21
N ASN A 282 -22.78 24.23 -12.25
CA ASN A 282 -22.47 24.98 -13.46
C ASN A 282 -22.36 26.50 -13.25
N SER A 283 -23.06 27.04 -12.26
CA SER A 283 -23.06 28.50 -11.98
C SER A 283 -21.97 28.96 -11.04
N THR A 284 -21.33 28.05 -10.31
CA THR A 284 -20.41 28.38 -9.21
C THR A 284 -19.11 27.58 -9.21
N GLY A 285 -18.96 26.61 -10.13
CA GLY A 285 -17.79 25.75 -10.30
C GLY A 285 -16.65 26.37 -11.08
#